data_e5f80c8eeed701651bf30223adeac4e9
#
_entry.id   e5f80c8eeed701651bf30223adeac4e9
#
_cell.length_a   1.000
_cell.length_b   1.000
_cell.length_c   1.000
_cell.angle_alpha   90.00
_cell.angle_beta   90.00
_cell.angle_gamma   90.00
#
_symmetry.space_group_name_H-M   'P 1'
#
loop_
_entity.id
_entity.type
_entity.pdbx_description
1 polymer ?
#
loop_
_entity_poly.entity_id
_entity_poly.type
_entity_poly.pdbx_seq_one_letter_code
_entity_poly.pdbx_strand_id
1 'polypeptide(L)'
;MKEKKPIKLNDEQLMLDASQVADIYHQLTLDLFDQVIDRIKERGSASLEDNPYIWQLEKMNEMGLLNEDNLKLISDRSGLAEEQLRHVIQNEGYKIYKDTKQQLLEATGGDSFAGNSIIQTNLAAYVNQAMGDIDNLINTTLPMSVRKVYQSIVQESVAKVVTGLSTSDKAISDTVMKWAQKGFYGFTDSQGKRWRADTYARQVIKSTAWRVYREVRMAPAEELGIDTFYYHKKATAREMCAPLQHQIVTTGVARTEKGERILALSDYGYGYAGGCQGINCTH
;
A
#
# COMPACT_ATOMS: atom_id res chain seq x y z
N MET A 1 5.26 41.29 12.68
CA MET A 1 5.53 39.87 12.52
C MET A 1 5.01 39.44 11.13
N LYS A 2 5.85 39.01 10.22
CA LYS A 2 5.39 38.48 8.94
C LYS A 2 4.80 37.10 9.26
N GLU A 3 3.50 36.88 9.01
CA GLU A 3 2.91 35.57 9.01
C GLU A 3 3.72 34.66 8.06
N LYS A 4 4.46 33.70 8.61
CA LYS A 4 5.10 32.66 7.80
C LYS A 4 4.00 31.76 7.26
N LYS A 5 4.00 31.60 5.93
CA LYS A 5 3.09 30.68 5.24
C LYS A 5 3.28 29.27 5.81
N PRO A 6 2.20 28.55 6.12
CA PRO A 6 2.29 27.17 6.56
C PRO A 6 3.01 26.31 5.52
N ILE A 7 3.62 25.24 5.99
CA ILE A 7 4.35 24.25 5.19
C ILE A 7 3.52 23.86 3.97
N LYS A 8 4.09 24.04 2.77
CA LYS A 8 3.45 23.62 1.51
C LYS A 8 3.45 22.10 1.29
N LEU A 9 4.28 21.35 2.02
CA LEU A 9 4.26 19.89 2.05
C LEU A 9 3.33 19.45 3.18
N ASN A 10 2.05 19.38 2.85
CA ASN A 10 1.01 18.90 3.74
C ASN A 10 0.85 17.37 3.59
N ASP A 11 0.03 16.80 4.44
CA ASP A 11 -0.38 15.40 4.39
C ASP A 11 -0.94 15.00 3.01
N GLU A 12 -1.62 15.91 2.31
CA GLU A 12 -2.22 15.68 0.99
C GLU A 12 -1.16 15.40 -0.09
N GLN A 13 -0.07 16.18 -0.12
CA GLN A 13 1.00 15.96 -1.11
C GLN A 13 1.73 14.63 -0.86
N LEU A 14 2.07 14.35 0.41
CA LEU A 14 2.71 13.08 0.75
C LEU A 14 1.81 11.88 0.40
N MET A 15 0.50 12.01 0.62
CA MET A 15 -0.47 10.97 0.26
C MET A 15 -0.64 10.82 -1.24
N LEU A 16 -0.58 11.92 -2.00
CA LEU A 16 -0.61 11.87 -3.47
C LEU A 16 0.61 11.13 -4.01
N ASP A 17 1.81 11.48 -3.54
CA ASP A 17 3.05 10.84 -3.95
C ASP A 17 3.08 9.35 -3.56
N ALA A 18 2.62 9.00 -2.36
CA ALA A 18 2.47 7.61 -1.94
C ALA A 18 1.44 6.85 -2.79
N SER A 19 0.38 7.50 -3.26
CA SER A 19 -0.61 6.89 -4.15
C SER A 19 -0.02 6.55 -5.51
N GLN A 20 0.90 7.38 -6.05
CA GLN A 20 1.60 7.08 -7.30
C GLN A 20 2.45 5.80 -7.18
N VAL A 21 3.09 5.57 -6.03
CA VAL A 21 3.80 4.31 -5.78
C VAL A 21 2.83 3.11 -5.79
N ALA A 22 1.65 3.27 -5.19
CA ALA A 22 0.63 2.21 -5.18
C ALA A 22 0.08 1.91 -6.58
N ASP A 23 0.06 2.89 -7.49
CA ASP A 23 -0.40 2.71 -8.86
C ASP A 23 0.55 1.81 -9.68
N ILE A 24 1.84 1.70 -9.31
CA ILE A 24 2.78 0.75 -9.92
C ILE A 24 2.27 -0.69 -9.74
N TYR A 25 1.76 -1.05 -8.56
CA TYR A 25 1.21 -2.38 -8.30
C TYR A 25 -0.13 -2.63 -9.00
N HIS A 26 -0.93 -1.58 -9.19
CA HIS A 26 -2.13 -1.68 -10.01
C HIS A 26 -1.76 -1.96 -11.47
N GLN A 27 -0.78 -1.21 -12.02
CA GLN A 27 -0.29 -1.44 -13.38
C GLN A 27 0.33 -2.83 -13.52
N LEU A 28 1.09 -3.31 -12.52
CA LEU A 28 1.59 -4.68 -12.50
C LEU A 28 0.46 -5.70 -12.66
N THR A 29 -0.68 -5.48 -12.00
CA THR A 29 -1.83 -6.38 -12.15
C THR A 29 -2.37 -6.40 -13.58
N LEU A 30 -2.45 -5.25 -14.23
CA LEU A 30 -2.87 -5.14 -15.64
C LEU A 30 -1.87 -5.82 -16.58
N ASP A 31 -0.59 -5.53 -16.42
CA ASP A 31 0.47 -6.13 -17.25
C ASP A 31 0.50 -7.67 -17.12
N LEU A 32 0.25 -8.20 -15.91
CA LEU A 32 0.15 -9.65 -15.70
C LEU A 32 -1.08 -10.26 -16.40
N PHE A 33 -2.21 -9.53 -16.45
CA PHE A 33 -3.37 -9.97 -17.23
C PHE A 33 -3.08 -9.94 -18.74
N ASP A 34 -2.38 -8.92 -19.22
CA ASP A 34 -1.98 -8.82 -20.62
C ASP A 34 -1.07 -10.01 -20.99
N GLN A 35 -0.08 -10.37 -20.17
CA GLN A 35 0.74 -11.57 -20.39
C GLN A 35 -0.11 -12.85 -20.42
N VAL A 36 -1.09 -12.99 -19.54
CA VAL A 36 -2.02 -14.14 -19.56
C VAL A 36 -2.83 -14.18 -20.86
N ILE A 37 -3.35 -13.05 -21.30
CA ILE A 37 -4.14 -12.93 -22.54
C ILE A 37 -3.28 -13.27 -23.76
N ASP A 38 -2.10 -12.69 -23.86
CA ASP A 38 -1.17 -12.91 -24.96
C ASP A 38 -0.79 -14.38 -25.08
N ARG A 39 -0.46 -15.03 -23.95
CA ARG A 39 -0.13 -16.45 -23.93
C ARG A 39 -1.31 -17.34 -24.33
N ILE A 40 -2.53 -16.98 -23.98
CA ILE A 40 -3.74 -17.71 -24.41
C ILE A 40 -4.00 -17.52 -25.89
N LYS A 41 -3.76 -16.32 -26.43
CA LYS A 41 -3.94 -16.01 -27.86
C LYS A 41 -2.83 -16.58 -28.74
N GLU A 42 -1.66 -16.86 -28.20
CA GLU A 42 -0.58 -17.53 -28.94
C GLU A 42 -1.10 -18.84 -29.53
N ARG A 43 -0.98 -18.98 -30.83
CA ARG A 43 -1.49 -20.20 -31.54
C ARG A 43 -0.53 -21.36 -31.30
N GLY A 44 -1.03 -22.43 -30.68
CA GLY A 44 -0.39 -23.72 -30.69
C GLY A 44 -0.61 -24.44 -32.03
N SER A 45 -0.13 -25.67 -32.15
CA SER A 45 -0.38 -26.54 -33.33
C SER A 45 -1.85 -26.97 -33.45
N ALA A 46 -2.58 -26.98 -32.34
CA ALA A 46 -4.00 -27.31 -32.28
C ALA A 46 -4.87 -26.08 -32.03
N SER A 47 -6.05 -26.01 -32.65
CA SER A 47 -7.06 -25.02 -32.31
C SER A 47 -7.98 -25.54 -31.20
N LEU A 48 -8.51 -24.62 -30.41
CA LEU A 48 -9.48 -24.97 -29.37
C LEU A 48 -10.78 -25.55 -29.95
N GLU A 49 -11.10 -25.20 -31.20
CA GLU A 49 -12.31 -25.69 -31.88
C GLU A 49 -12.16 -27.10 -32.38
N ASP A 50 -11.01 -27.41 -33.01
CA ASP A 50 -10.76 -28.70 -33.67
C ASP A 50 -10.28 -29.78 -32.69
N ASN A 51 -9.40 -29.41 -31.75
CA ASN A 51 -8.77 -30.32 -30.81
C ASN A 51 -8.70 -29.73 -29.37
N PRO A 52 -9.84 -29.60 -28.64
CA PRO A 52 -9.88 -28.94 -27.37
C PRO A 52 -8.89 -29.45 -26.31
N TYR A 53 -8.73 -30.77 -26.23
CA TYR A 53 -7.84 -31.37 -25.22
C TYR A 53 -6.36 -31.25 -25.60
N ILE A 54 -6.01 -31.31 -26.90
CA ILE A 54 -4.63 -31.08 -27.35
C ILE A 54 -4.27 -29.60 -27.10
N TRP A 55 -5.13 -28.68 -27.47
CA TRP A 55 -4.97 -27.26 -27.17
C TRP A 55 -4.77 -27.01 -25.68
N GLN A 56 -5.56 -27.69 -24.83
CA GLN A 56 -5.41 -27.59 -23.37
C GLN A 56 -4.01 -28.06 -22.93
N LEU A 57 -3.51 -29.17 -23.44
CA LEU A 57 -2.17 -29.67 -23.09
C LEU A 57 -1.06 -28.72 -23.53
N GLU A 58 -1.15 -28.17 -24.74
CA GLU A 58 -0.21 -27.17 -25.24
C GLU A 58 -0.18 -25.93 -24.33
N LYS A 59 -1.34 -25.36 -23.99
CA LYS A 59 -1.43 -24.21 -23.09
C LYS A 59 -0.92 -24.52 -21.69
N MET A 60 -1.13 -25.70 -21.17
CA MET A 60 -0.54 -26.11 -19.88
C MET A 60 0.98 -26.24 -19.93
N ASN A 61 1.57 -26.68 -21.06
CA ASN A 61 3.01 -26.70 -21.23
C ASN A 61 3.63 -25.30 -21.29
N GLU A 62 2.94 -24.32 -21.86
CA GLU A 62 3.38 -22.92 -21.93
C GLU A 62 3.38 -22.21 -20.55
N MET A 63 2.74 -22.79 -19.55
CA MET A 63 2.62 -22.20 -18.21
C MET A 63 3.99 -22.00 -17.52
N GLY A 64 5.01 -22.77 -17.86
CA GLY A 64 6.37 -22.57 -17.37
C GLY A 64 6.96 -21.24 -17.84
N LEU A 65 6.89 -20.97 -19.14
CA LEU A 65 7.36 -19.71 -19.74
C LEU A 65 6.60 -18.49 -19.18
N LEU A 66 5.28 -18.60 -19.10
CA LEU A 66 4.46 -17.54 -18.47
C LEU A 66 4.92 -17.24 -17.04
N ASN A 67 5.30 -18.26 -16.27
CA ASN A 67 5.78 -18.04 -14.90
C ASN A 67 7.12 -17.31 -14.85
N GLU A 68 8.04 -17.57 -15.77
CA GLU A 68 9.32 -16.85 -15.87
C GLU A 68 9.11 -15.37 -16.24
N ASP A 69 8.26 -15.11 -17.23
CA ASP A 69 7.90 -13.75 -17.64
C ASP A 69 7.23 -12.98 -16.51
N ASN A 70 6.32 -13.63 -15.78
CA ASN A 70 5.67 -13.04 -14.60
C ASN A 70 6.67 -12.69 -13.48
N LEU A 71 7.61 -13.59 -13.18
CA LEU A 71 8.63 -13.35 -12.15
C LEU A 71 9.51 -12.16 -12.49
N LYS A 72 9.92 -12.04 -13.75
CA LYS A 72 10.70 -10.90 -14.25
C LYS A 72 9.91 -9.59 -14.10
N LEU A 73 8.67 -9.54 -14.58
CA LEU A 73 7.81 -8.37 -14.51
C LEU A 73 7.57 -7.93 -13.05
N ILE A 74 7.30 -8.89 -12.16
CA ILE A 74 7.12 -8.63 -10.74
C ILE A 74 8.38 -8.02 -10.13
N SER A 75 9.56 -8.59 -10.43
CA SER A 75 10.84 -8.07 -9.93
C SER A 75 11.10 -6.64 -10.41
N ASP A 76 10.90 -6.35 -11.70
CA ASP A 76 11.13 -5.04 -12.28
C ASP A 76 10.18 -3.98 -11.66
N ARG A 77 8.90 -4.30 -11.49
CA ARG A 77 7.91 -3.40 -10.90
C ARG A 77 8.10 -3.18 -9.41
N SER A 78 8.48 -4.22 -8.65
CA SER A 78 8.81 -4.10 -7.23
C SER A 78 10.03 -3.22 -7.00
N GLY A 79 11.09 -3.36 -7.80
CA GLY A 79 12.27 -2.51 -7.72
C GLY A 79 11.94 -1.03 -7.99
N LEU A 80 11.12 -0.74 -9.00
CA LEU A 80 10.67 0.62 -9.29
C LEU A 80 9.82 1.20 -8.15
N ALA A 81 8.93 0.39 -7.57
CA ALA A 81 8.09 0.80 -6.45
C ALA A 81 8.93 1.09 -5.19
N GLU A 82 9.95 0.27 -4.91
CA GLU A 82 10.88 0.49 -3.80
C GLU A 82 11.63 1.81 -3.96
N GLU A 83 12.20 2.07 -5.13
CA GLU A 83 12.93 3.31 -5.40
C GLU A 83 12.06 4.55 -5.18
N GLN A 84 10.85 4.56 -5.72
CA GLN A 84 9.91 5.67 -5.55
C GLN A 84 9.44 5.82 -4.09
N LEU A 85 9.12 4.72 -3.41
CA LEU A 85 8.71 4.77 -2.01
C LEU A 85 9.84 5.31 -1.13
N ARG A 86 11.07 4.88 -1.39
CA ARG A 86 12.26 5.37 -0.69
C ARG A 86 12.44 6.87 -0.90
N HIS A 87 12.28 7.36 -2.12
CA HIS A 87 12.33 8.79 -2.42
C HIS A 87 11.25 9.57 -1.62
N VAL A 88 10.00 9.14 -1.69
CA VAL A 88 8.87 9.80 -1.01
C VAL A 88 9.07 9.81 0.51
N ILE A 89 9.37 8.66 1.10
CA ILE A 89 9.45 8.54 2.57
C ILE A 89 10.73 9.19 3.12
N GLN A 90 11.89 8.89 2.54
CA GLN A 90 13.16 9.40 3.07
C GLN A 90 13.39 10.87 2.75
N ASN A 91 13.13 11.30 1.51
CA ASN A 91 13.43 12.66 1.11
C ASN A 91 12.32 13.64 1.52
N GLU A 92 11.08 13.36 1.15
CA GLU A 92 9.98 14.28 1.48
C GLU A 92 9.63 14.21 2.98
N GLY A 93 9.65 13.04 3.58
CA GLY A 93 9.49 12.88 5.03
C GLY A 93 10.56 13.66 5.81
N TYR A 94 11.83 13.60 5.39
CA TYR A 94 12.89 14.36 6.04
C TYR A 94 12.78 15.87 5.85
N LYS A 95 12.28 16.34 4.72
CA LYS A 95 11.97 17.77 4.52
C LYS A 95 10.89 18.25 5.50
N ILE A 96 9.81 17.48 5.66
CA ILE A 96 8.73 17.78 6.62
C ILE A 96 9.28 17.84 8.05
N TYR A 97 10.14 16.89 8.43
CA TYR A 97 10.81 16.89 9.74
C TYR A 97 11.61 18.19 9.98
N LYS A 98 12.48 18.55 9.02
CA LYS A 98 13.31 19.77 9.14
C LYS A 98 12.48 21.03 9.30
N ASP A 99 11.44 21.16 8.49
CA ASP A 99 10.59 22.33 8.48
C ASP A 99 9.74 22.42 9.77
N THR A 100 9.22 21.29 10.24
CA THR A 100 8.51 21.23 11.54
C THR A 100 9.44 21.61 12.69
N LYS A 101 10.67 21.08 12.72
CA LYS A 101 11.66 21.39 13.76
C LYS A 101 12.01 22.88 13.77
N GLN A 102 12.23 23.47 12.60
CA GLN A 102 12.52 24.89 12.48
C GLN A 102 11.36 25.75 12.99
N GLN A 103 10.12 25.43 12.65
CA GLN A 103 8.94 26.17 13.16
C GLN A 103 8.83 26.09 14.67
N LEU A 104 9.07 24.94 15.27
CA LEU A 104 9.03 24.76 16.72
C LEU A 104 10.15 25.54 17.42
N LEU A 105 11.38 25.51 16.90
CA LEU A 105 12.51 26.30 17.41
C LEU A 105 12.21 27.81 17.38
N GLU A 106 11.65 28.31 16.29
CA GLU A 106 11.24 29.72 16.18
C GLU A 106 10.14 30.08 17.17
N ALA A 107 9.17 29.19 17.43
CA ALA A 107 8.08 29.41 18.36
C ALA A 107 8.54 29.36 19.85
N THR A 108 9.54 28.53 20.14
CA THR A 108 10.08 28.34 21.52
C THR A 108 11.30 29.19 21.81
N GLY A 109 11.82 29.98 20.85
CA GLY A 109 13.00 30.82 21.01
C GLY A 109 14.33 30.05 21.03
N GLY A 110 14.38 28.83 20.46
CA GLY A 110 15.58 28.01 20.37
C GLY A 110 16.48 28.38 19.18
N ASP A 111 17.80 28.29 19.36
CA ASP A 111 18.80 28.81 18.38
C ASP A 111 19.48 27.75 17.51
N SER A 112 19.28 26.44 17.72
CA SER A 112 20.14 25.43 17.10
C SER A 112 19.36 24.34 16.36
N PHE A 113 19.72 24.15 15.08
CA PHE A 113 19.29 23.01 14.28
C PHE A 113 20.47 22.01 14.16
N ALA A 114 20.46 20.94 14.93
CA ALA A 114 21.31 19.79 14.69
C ALA A 114 20.52 18.76 13.87
N GLY A 115 21.10 18.29 12.74
CA GLY A 115 20.50 17.22 11.97
C GLY A 115 20.35 15.96 12.83
N ASN A 116 19.24 15.22 12.68
CA ASN A 116 19.01 13.99 13.41
C ASN A 116 19.17 12.78 12.50
N SER A 117 20.26 12.02 12.68
CA SER A 117 20.51 10.79 11.92
C SER A 117 19.55 9.66 12.31
N ILE A 118 18.97 9.69 13.50
CA ILE A 118 18.03 8.69 14.00
C ILE A 118 16.74 8.74 13.15
N ILE A 119 16.26 9.94 12.85
CA ILE A 119 15.05 10.08 12.00
C ILE A 119 15.27 9.50 10.60
N GLN A 120 16.45 9.70 10.00
CA GLN A 120 16.78 9.12 8.70
C GLN A 120 16.80 7.58 8.75
N THR A 121 17.34 7.02 9.83
CA THR A 121 17.32 5.57 10.05
C THR A 121 15.90 5.05 10.23
N ASN A 122 15.06 5.74 10.99
CA ASN A 122 13.64 5.38 11.16
C ASN A 122 12.88 5.43 9.83
N LEU A 123 13.08 6.48 9.02
CA LEU A 123 12.46 6.59 7.71
C LEU A 123 12.88 5.44 6.78
N ALA A 124 14.16 5.07 6.79
CA ALA A 124 14.65 3.91 6.03
C ALA A 124 14.00 2.60 6.53
N ALA A 125 13.85 2.44 7.84
CA ALA A 125 13.20 1.27 8.43
C ALA A 125 11.72 1.15 8.02
N TYR A 126 10.99 2.25 7.94
CA TYR A 126 9.61 2.25 7.44
C TYR A 126 9.51 1.80 5.98
N VAL A 127 10.43 2.25 5.12
CA VAL A 127 10.47 1.78 3.72
C VAL A 127 10.74 0.27 3.69
N ASN A 128 11.77 -0.19 4.39
CA ASN A 128 12.14 -1.61 4.39
C ASN A 128 11.01 -2.50 4.94
N GLN A 129 10.30 -2.06 5.99
CA GLN A 129 9.15 -2.78 6.52
C GLN A 129 8.00 -2.84 5.50
N ALA A 130 7.65 -1.70 4.89
CA ALA A 130 6.57 -1.66 3.90
C ALA A 130 6.87 -2.53 2.68
N MET A 131 8.12 -2.49 2.18
CA MET A 131 8.55 -3.34 1.06
C MET A 131 8.55 -4.82 1.46
N GLY A 132 9.04 -5.16 2.65
CA GLY A 132 9.01 -6.54 3.14
C GLY A 132 7.58 -7.09 3.25
N ASP A 133 6.63 -6.30 3.73
CA ASP A 133 5.22 -6.69 3.81
C ASP A 133 4.60 -6.91 2.42
N ILE A 134 4.94 -6.06 1.46
CA ILE A 134 4.45 -6.16 0.07
C ILE A 134 5.14 -7.31 -0.67
N ASP A 135 6.46 -7.42 -0.58
CA ASP A 135 7.24 -8.42 -1.30
C ASP A 135 6.91 -9.84 -0.85
N ASN A 136 6.67 -10.06 0.44
CA ASN A 136 6.19 -11.34 0.94
C ASN A 136 4.89 -11.79 0.26
N LEU A 137 3.98 -10.85 0.00
CA LEU A 137 2.74 -11.14 -0.72
C LEU A 137 2.99 -11.32 -2.22
N ILE A 138 3.68 -10.36 -2.83
CA ILE A 138 3.84 -10.27 -4.29
C ILE A 138 4.70 -11.43 -4.81
N ASN A 139 5.85 -11.68 -4.19
CA ASN A 139 6.80 -12.68 -4.66
C ASN A 139 6.35 -14.12 -4.38
N THR A 140 5.55 -14.35 -3.34
CA THR A 140 5.11 -15.72 -2.99
C THR A 140 3.75 -16.07 -3.55
N THR A 141 2.78 -15.16 -3.46
CA THR A 141 1.37 -15.48 -3.69
C THR A 141 0.89 -15.06 -5.08
N LEU A 142 1.41 -13.94 -5.60
CA LEU A 142 0.96 -13.41 -6.89
C LEU A 142 1.32 -14.34 -8.07
N PRO A 143 2.55 -14.90 -8.21
CA PRO A 143 2.86 -15.86 -9.28
C PRO A 143 1.93 -17.07 -9.28
N MET A 144 1.64 -17.63 -8.10
CA MET A 144 0.71 -18.75 -7.97
C MET A 144 -0.72 -18.36 -8.35
N SER A 145 -1.15 -17.15 -8.01
CA SER A 145 -2.46 -16.62 -8.36
C SER A 145 -2.61 -16.44 -9.87
N VAL A 146 -1.60 -15.90 -10.55
CA VAL A 146 -1.57 -15.73 -12.01
C VAL A 146 -1.64 -17.11 -12.71
N ARG A 147 -0.83 -18.06 -12.27
CA ARG A 147 -0.88 -19.45 -12.80
C ARG A 147 -2.25 -20.07 -12.64
N LYS A 148 -2.89 -19.92 -11.48
CA LYS A 148 -4.23 -20.43 -11.21
C LYS A 148 -5.28 -19.78 -12.11
N VAL A 149 -5.19 -18.48 -12.34
CA VAL A 149 -6.08 -17.75 -13.25
C VAL A 149 -5.91 -18.25 -14.67
N TYR A 150 -4.68 -18.34 -15.16
CA TYR A 150 -4.37 -18.91 -16.48
C TYR A 150 -4.96 -20.33 -16.66
N GLN A 151 -4.66 -21.21 -15.72
CA GLN A 151 -5.20 -22.59 -15.69
C GLN A 151 -6.73 -22.60 -15.75
N SER A 152 -7.37 -21.75 -14.95
CA SER A 152 -8.84 -21.67 -14.90
C SER A 152 -9.43 -21.17 -16.21
N ILE A 153 -8.79 -20.18 -16.86
CA ILE A 153 -9.22 -19.69 -18.18
C ILE A 153 -9.14 -20.82 -19.21
N VAL A 154 -8.02 -21.53 -19.27
CA VAL A 154 -7.84 -22.63 -20.21
C VAL A 154 -8.88 -23.74 -19.99
N GLN A 155 -9.03 -24.22 -18.74
CA GLN A 155 -9.98 -25.30 -18.40
C GLN A 155 -11.44 -24.91 -18.65
N GLU A 156 -11.85 -23.70 -18.23
CA GLU A 156 -13.22 -23.24 -18.43
C GLU A 156 -13.55 -23.00 -19.92
N SER A 157 -12.57 -22.53 -20.71
CA SER A 157 -12.75 -22.34 -22.15
C SER A 157 -12.96 -23.69 -22.87
N VAL A 158 -12.12 -24.68 -22.55
CA VAL A 158 -12.28 -26.05 -23.08
C VAL A 158 -13.64 -26.64 -22.70
N ALA A 159 -14.03 -26.53 -21.42
CA ALA A 159 -15.31 -27.06 -20.96
C ALA A 159 -16.51 -26.44 -21.71
N LYS A 160 -16.48 -25.13 -21.96
CA LYS A 160 -17.56 -24.46 -22.73
C LYS A 160 -17.64 -24.94 -24.19
N VAL A 161 -16.49 -25.16 -24.83
CA VAL A 161 -16.46 -25.64 -26.22
C VAL A 161 -16.87 -27.11 -26.32
N VAL A 162 -16.30 -27.98 -25.47
CA VAL A 162 -16.62 -29.43 -25.47
C VAL A 162 -18.10 -29.69 -25.18
N THR A 163 -18.71 -28.88 -24.31
CA THR A 163 -20.14 -29.01 -23.99
C THR A 163 -21.09 -28.31 -25.00
N GLY A 164 -20.53 -27.69 -26.03
CA GLY A 164 -21.32 -26.96 -27.05
C GLY A 164 -21.98 -25.67 -26.54
N LEU A 165 -21.57 -25.16 -25.36
CA LEU A 165 -22.16 -23.95 -24.78
C LEU A 165 -21.70 -22.67 -25.45
N SER A 166 -20.57 -22.69 -26.16
CA SER A 166 -19.98 -21.51 -26.77
C SER A 166 -19.03 -21.86 -27.90
N THR A 167 -18.86 -20.95 -28.87
CA THR A 167 -17.77 -21.01 -29.84
C THR A 167 -16.43 -20.73 -29.14
N SER A 168 -15.32 -21.12 -29.75
CA SER A 168 -13.96 -21.00 -29.19
C SER A 168 -13.63 -19.57 -28.78
N ASP A 169 -13.81 -18.60 -29.68
CA ASP A 169 -13.49 -17.19 -29.42
C ASP A 169 -14.36 -16.62 -28.30
N LYS A 170 -15.64 -16.95 -28.28
CA LYS A 170 -16.55 -16.50 -27.23
C LYS A 170 -16.21 -17.17 -25.88
N ALA A 171 -15.88 -18.46 -25.90
CA ALA A 171 -15.50 -19.19 -24.69
C ALA A 171 -14.26 -18.55 -24.02
N ILE A 172 -13.22 -18.24 -24.81
CA ILE A 172 -12.00 -17.59 -24.34
C ILE A 172 -12.31 -16.19 -23.84
N SER A 173 -13.00 -15.36 -24.64
CA SER A 173 -13.30 -13.98 -24.33
C SER A 173 -14.12 -13.84 -23.04
N ASP A 174 -15.23 -14.57 -22.93
CA ASP A 174 -16.10 -14.55 -21.73
C ASP A 174 -15.36 -15.01 -20.48
N THR A 175 -14.46 -16.00 -20.62
CA THR A 175 -13.70 -16.53 -19.49
C THR A 175 -12.59 -15.57 -19.04
N VAL A 176 -11.87 -14.96 -20.00
CA VAL A 176 -10.89 -13.91 -19.71
C VAL A 176 -11.54 -12.74 -18.98
N MET A 177 -12.66 -12.24 -19.51
CA MET A 177 -13.40 -11.12 -18.90
C MET A 177 -13.87 -11.45 -17.47
N LYS A 178 -14.38 -12.64 -17.24
CA LYS A 178 -14.77 -13.12 -15.91
C LYS A 178 -13.60 -13.07 -14.91
N TRP A 179 -12.43 -13.53 -15.31
CA TRP A 179 -11.25 -13.58 -14.44
C TRP A 179 -10.59 -12.21 -14.28
N ALA A 180 -10.61 -11.36 -15.32
CA ALA A 180 -10.14 -9.97 -15.22
C ALA A 180 -10.96 -9.17 -14.18
N GLN A 181 -12.29 -9.34 -14.15
CA GLN A 181 -13.15 -8.72 -13.15
C GLN A 181 -12.84 -9.21 -11.72
N LYS A 182 -12.50 -10.49 -11.55
CA LYS A 182 -12.13 -11.04 -10.24
C LYS A 182 -10.77 -10.54 -9.75
N GLY A 183 -9.82 -10.31 -10.64
CA GLY A 183 -8.44 -9.92 -10.34
C GLY A 183 -7.61 -11.06 -9.74
N PHE A 184 -6.35 -10.74 -9.46
CA PHE A 184 -5.45 -11.66 -8.77
C PHE A 184 -5.57 -11.49 -7.26
N TYR A 185 -5.87 -12.58 -6.57
CA TYR A 185 -5.93 -12.59 -5.12
C TYR A 185 -4.60 -13.02 -4.53
N GLY A 186 -4.04 -12.18 -3.64
CA GLY A 186 -2.81 -12.48 -2.93
C GLY A 186 -3.04 -13.48 -1.79
N PHE A 187 -3.89 -13.14 -0.82
CA PHE A 187 -4.11 -14.01 0.35
C PHE A 187 -5.51 -13.82 0.94
N THR A 188 -5.81 -14.68 1.90
CA THR A 188 -6.99 -14.54 2.77
C THR A 188 -6.50 -14.25 4.18
N ASP A 189 -6.97 -13.17 4.80
CA ASP A 189 -6.59 -12.81 6.16
C ASP A 189 -7.25 -13.73 7.21
N SER A 190 -6.87 -13.53 8.48
CA SER A 190 -7.39 -14.31 9.61
C SER A 190 -8.91 -14.17 9.83
N GLN A 191 -9.52 -13.14 9.25
CA GLN A 191 -10.97 -12.90 9.29
C GLN A 191 -11.71 -13.50 8.08
N GLY A 192 -10.99 -14.20 7.19
CA GLY A 192 -11.55 -14.78 5.97
C GLY A 192 -11.70 -13.81 4.80
N LYS A 193 -11.25 -12.55 4.92
CA LYS A 193 -11.29 -11.58 3.83
C LYS A 193 -10.20 -11.87 2.81
N ARG A 194 -10.60 -11.95 1.54
CA ARG A 194 -9.67 -12.12 0.42
C ARG A 194 -9.15 -10.77 -0.06
N TRP A 195 -7.85 -10.63 -0.13
CA TRP A 195 -7.17 -9.42 -0.56
C TRP A 195 -6.63 -9.55 -1.98
N ARG A 196 -6.89 -8.55 -2.81
CA ARG A 196 -6.22 -8.39 -4.09
C ARG A 196 -4.82 -7.82 -3.83
N ALA A 197 -3.85 -8.22 -4.66
CA ALA A 197 -2.46 -7.80 -4.48
C ALA A 197 -2.28 -6.28 -4.58
N ASP A 198 -2.90 -5.65 -5.59
CA ASP A 198 -2.86 -4.19 -5.80
C ASP A 198 -3.51 -3.41 -4.63
N THR A 199 -4.64 -3.90 -4.15
CA THR A 199 -5.36 -3.28 -3.02
C THR A 199 -4.58 -3.39 -1.72
N TYR A 200 -3.92 -4.54 -1.49
CA TYR A 200 -3.07 -4.72 -0.31
C TYR A 200 -1.84 -3.82 -0.35
N ALA A 201 -1.13 -3.77 -1.47
CA ALA A 201 0.02 -2.89 -1.64
C ALA A 201 -0.36 -1.41 -1.39
N ARG A 202 -1.48 -0.95 -1.96
CA ARG A 202 -2.03 0.39 -1.71
C ARG A 202 -2.30 0.64 -0.24
N GLN A 203 -2.86 -0.35 0.47
CA GLN A 203 -3.14 -0.25 1.90
C GLN A 203 -1.87 -0.12 2.73
N VAL A 204 -0.84 -0.92 2.45
CA VAL A 204 0.46 -0.89 3.15
C VAL A 204 1.15 0.46 2.91
N ILE A 205 1.28 0.89 1.66
CA ILE A 205 1.92 2.15 1.29
C ILE A 205 1.24 3.34 1.96
N LYS A 206 -0.08 3.42 1.88
CA LYS A 206 -0.87 4.50 2.49
C LYS A 206 -0.72 4.52 4.02
N SER A 207 -0.78 3.37 4.66
CA SER A 207 -0.61 3.28 6.12
C SER A 207 0.81 3.69 6.55
N THR A 208 1.82 3.31 5.78
CA THR A 208 3.22 3.68 6.03
C THR A 208 3.41 5.18 5.86
N ALA A 209 2.90 5.78 4.79
CA ALA A 209 3.00 7.23 4.57
C ALA A 209 2.36 8.03 5.72
N TRP A 210 1.19 7.62 6.23
CA TRP A 210 0.57 8.24 7.40
C TRP A 210 1.37 8.06 8.68
N ARG A 211 2.00 6.91 8.90
CA ARG A 211 2.90 6.68 10.05
C ARG A 211 4.10 7.60 9.98
N VAL A 212 4.74 7.67 8.82
CA VAL A 212 5.88 8.56 8.58
C VAL A 212 5.50 10.02 8.81
N TYR A 213 4.39 10.47 8.24
CA TYR A 213 3.94 11.86 8.40
C TYR A 213 3.79 12.23 9.88
N ARG A 214 3.20 11.37 10.70
CA ARG A 214 3.09 11.58 12.16
C ARG A 214 4.45 11.59 12.82
N GLU A 215 5.31 10.65 12.53
CA GLU A 215 6.67 10.53 13.09
C GLU A 215 7.47 11.82 12.86
N VAL A 216 7.53 12.28 11.61
CA VAL A 216 8.32 13.47 11.23
C VAL A 216 7.74 14.77 11.79
N ARG A 217 6.47 14.78 12.24
CA ARG A 217 5.83 15.90 12.91
C ARG A 217 5.96 15.85 14.44
N MET A 218 5.98 14.66 15.02
CA MET A 218 6.05 14.46 16.47
C MET A 218 7.49 14.41 16.99
N ALA A 219 8.40 13.79 16.28
CA ALA A 219 9.79 13.66 16.70
C ALA A 219 10.47 15.02 17.03
N PRO A 220 10.31 16.09 16.22
CA PRO A 220 10.88 17.40 16.59
C PRO A 220 10.28 17.99 17.87
N ALA A 221 9.01 17.73 18.14
CA ALA A 221 8.36 18.19 19.37
C ALA A 221 8.92 17.46 20.60
N GLU A 222 9.07 16.13 20.51
CA GLU A 222 9.66 15.30 21.55
C GLU A 222 11.12 15.70 21.83
N GLU A 223 11.92 15.98 20.79
CA GLU A 223 13.30 16.47 20.92
C GLU A 223 13.39 17.80 21.69
N LEU A 224 12.36 18.63 21.62
CA LEU A 224 12.23 19.91 22.33
C LEU A 224 11.50 19.77 23.67
N GLY A 225 11.18 18.56 24.12
CA GLY A 225 10.45 18.30 25.36
C GLY A 225 8.97 18.69 25.30
N ILE A 226 8.41 18.84 24.12
CA ILE A 226 6.98 19.14 23.91
C ILE A 226 6.23 17.82 23.79
N ASP A 227 5.39 17.52 24.76
CA ASP A 227 4.62 16.28 24.85
C ASP A 227 3.10 16.46 24.63
N THR A 228 2.67 17.70 24.39
CA THR A 228 1.25 18.07 24.27
C THR A 228 0.90 18.55 22.86
N PHE A 229 -0.25 18.09 22.37
CA PHE A 229 -0.70 18.32 21.01
C PHE A 229 -2.20 18.59 20.96
N TYR A 230 -2.65 19.37 19.98
CA TYR A 230 -4.07 19.50 19.67
C TYR A 230 -4.50 18.40 18.70
N TYR A 231 -5.51 17.60 19.11
CA TYR A 231 -6.06 16.53 18.29
C TYR A 231 -7.19 17.08 17.41
N HIS A 232 -6.89 17.34 16.15
CA HIS A 232 -7.83 17.99 15.24
C HIS A 232 -9.00 17.08 14.81
N LYS A 233 -10.06 17.68 14.27
CA LYS A 233 -11.26 16.97 13.81
C LYS A 233 -11.02 16.34 12.44
N LYS A 234 -11.49 15.11 12.26
CA LYS A 234 -11.65 14.43 10.97
C LYS A 234 -13.09 13.88 10.86
N ALA A 235 -13.73 14.07 9.70
CA ALA A 235 -15.10 13.62 9.48
C ALA A 235 -15.29 12.09 9.61
N THR A 236 -14.23 11.33 9.32
CA THR A 236 -14.21 9.87 9.34
C THR A 236 -13.42 9.30 10.52
N ALA A 237 -13.55 9.93 11.70
CA ALA A 237 -12.86 9.44 12.89
C ALA A 237 -13.38 8.06 13.31
N ARG A 238 -12.44 7.15 13.64
CA ARG A 238 -12.79 5.87 14.25
C ARG A 238 -13.20 6.06 15.71
N GLU A 239 -13.91 5.07 16.27
CA GLU A 239 -14.37 5.12 17.68
C GLU A 239 -13.26 5.47 18.66
N MET A 240 -12.07 4.90 18.51
CA MET A 240 -10.91 5.21 19.37
C MET A 240 -10.36 6.63 19.20
N CYS A 241 -10.62 7.28 18.08
CA CYS A 241 -10.18 8.64 17.79
C CYS A 241 -11.26 9.69 18.11
N ALA A 242 -12.52 9.31 18.10
CA ALA A 242 -13.64 10.23 18.25
C ALA A 242 -13.61 11.03 19.58
N PRO A 243 -13.31 10.43 20.76
CA PRO A 243 -13.24 11.14 22.02
C PRO A 243 -12.09 12.15 22.12
N LEU A 244 -11.05 11.95 21.29
CA LEU A 244 -9.85 12.81 21.29
C LEU A 244 -10.02 14.07 20.44
N GLN A 245 -11.00 14.12 19.54
CA GLN A 245 -11.18 15.26 18.64
C GLN A 245 -11.47 16.55 19.40
N HIS A 246 -10.80 17.63 18.99
CA HIS A 246 -10.85 18.94 19.64
C HIS A 246 -10.30 18.97 21.07
N GLN A 247 -9.59 17.92 21.51
CA GLN A 247 -8.97 17.87 22.81
C GLN A 247 -7.47 18.17 22.74
N ILE A 248 -6.93 18.65 23.86
CA ILE A 248 -5.48 18.62 24.04
C ILE A 248 -5.11 17.24 24.54
N VAL A 249 -4.13 16.65 23.88
CA VAL A 249 -3.64 15.28 24.16
C VAL A 249 -2.16 15.32 24.50
N THR A 250 -1.67 14.26 25.15
CA THR A 250 -0.25 14.10 25.47
C THR A 250 0.25 12.71 25.10
N THR A 251 1.51 12.61 24.70
CA THR A 251 2.25 11.35 24.60
C THR A 251 2.71 10.83 25.98
N GLY A 252 2.70 11.71 27.00
CA GLY A 252 2.98 11.37 28.39
C GLY A 252 1.74 10.90 29.15
N VAL A 253 1.71 11.16 30.46
CA VAL A 253 0.62 10.77 31.36
C VAL A 253 -0.49 11.81 31.34
N ALA A 254 -1.75 11.35 31.40
CA ALA A 254 -2.92 12.23 31.50
C ALA A 254 -2.80 13.14 32.71
N ARG A 255 -3.12 14.42 32.54
CA ARG A 255 -3.00 15.43 33.61
C ARG A 255 -4.02 16.58 33.43
N THR A 256 -4.13 17.41 34.42
CA THR A 256 -4.91 18.67 34.33
C THR A 256 -3.95 19.84 34.47
N GLU A 257 -3.95 20.73 33.52
CA GLU A 257 -3.14 21.94 33.51
C GLU A 257 -4.03 23.16 33.29
N LYS A 258 -3.88 24.20 34.13
CA LYS A 258 -4.66 25.45 34.04
C LYS A 258 -6.18 25.22 33.94
N GLY A 259 -6.69 24.14 34.53
CA GLY A 259 -8.11 23.79 34.51
C GLY A 259 -8.57 23.00 33.29
N GLU A 260 -7.70 22.79 32.32
CA GLU A 260 -7.97 21.94 31.13
C GLU A 260 -7.46 20.51 31.35
N ARG A 261 -8.27 19.53 30.96
CA ARG A 261 -7.90 18.12 31.02
C ARG A 261 -7.09 17.74 29.78
N ILE A 262 -5.88 17.23 29.97
CA ILE A 262 -4.99 16.73 28.91
C ILE A 262 -5.10 15.20 28.91
N LEU A 263 -5.57 14.63 27.81
CA LEU A 263 -5.82 13.18 27.67
C LEU A 263 -4.56 12.48 27.21
N ALA A 264 -4.20 11.35 27.83
CA ALA A 264 -3.07 10.55 27.37
C ALA A 264 -3.47 9.72 26.14
N LEU A 265 -2.68 9.77 25.08
CA LEU A 265 -2.90 8.97 23.88
C LEU A 265 -2.79 7.45 24.17
N SER A 266 -1.98 7.06 25.16
CA SER A 266 -1.85 5.68 25.64
C SER A 266 -3.17 5.06 26.08
N ASP A 267 -4.06 5.83 26.72
CA ASP A 267 -5.37 5.38 27.19
C ASP A 267 -6.31 5.01 26.03
N TYR A 268 -5.99 5.45 24.83
CA TYR A 268 -6.72 5.18 23.58
C TYR A 268 -5.97 4.26 22.64
N GLY A 269 -5.03 3.49 23.17
CA GLY A 269 -4.29 2.47 22.42
C GLY A 269 -3.27 3.04 21.42
N TYR A 270 -2.70 4.21 21.69
CA TYR A 270 -1.61 4.77 20.88
C TYR A 270 -0.44 3.76 20.76
N GLY A 271 0.08 3.59 19.54
CA GLY A 271 1.11 2.61 19.25
C GLY A 271 0.58 1.24 18.80
N TYR A 272 -0.72 0.97 18.97
CA TYR A 272 -1.34 -0.27 18.50
C TYR A 272 -2.11 -0.08 17.19
N ALA A 273 -2.13 -1.11 16.37
CA ALA A 273 -2.78 -1.09 15.04
C ALA A 273 -4.28 -0.69 15.10
N GLY A 274 -5.00 -1.13 16.14
CA GLY A 274 -6.42 -0.83 16.36
C GLY A 274 -6.69 0.46 17.14
N GLY A 275 -5.67 1.03 17.79
CA GLY A 275 -5.79 2.20 18.66
C GLY A 275 -5.87 3.53 17.91
N CYS A 276 -5.84 4.63 18.67
CA CYS A 276 -5.78 5.97 18.08
C CYS A 276 -4.49 6.12 17.26
N GLN A 277 -4.57 6.83 16.14
CA GLN A 277 -3.50 6.96 15.16
C GLN A 277 -2.95 5.62 14.60
N GLY A 278 -3.68 4.51 14.76
CA GLY A 278 -3.34 3.21 14.20
C GLY A 278 -3.58 3.10 12.68
N ILE A 279 -3.70 1.88 12.15
CA ILE A 279 -3.88 1.62 10.71
C ILE A 279 -5.10 2.40 10.17
N ASN A 280 -4.94 3.03 9.00
CA ASN A 280 -5.96 3.87 8.34
C ASN A 280 -6.40 5.12 9.12
N CYS A 281 -5.72 5.49 10.17
CA CYS A 281 -6.00 6.74 10.86
C CYS A 281 -5.36 7.92 10.12
N THR A 282 -6.13 8.97 9.86
CA THR A 282 -5.71 10.19 9.16
C THR A 282 -5.57 11.41 10.07
N HIS A 283 -5.62 11.22 11.40
CA HIS A 283 -5.37 12.27 12.38
C HIS A 283 -3.89 12.55 12.55
#